data_282b81b7bf9f868f23e8ca0a27bcc496
#
_entry.id   282b81b7bf9f868f23e8ca0a27bcc496
#
_cell.length_a   1.000
_cell.length_b   1.000
_cell.length_c   1.000
_cell.angle_alpha   90.00
_cell.angle_beta   90.00
_cell.angle_gamma   90.00
#
_symmetry.space_group_name_H-M   'P 1'
#
loop_
_entity.id
_entity.type
_entity.pdbx_description
1 polymer ?
#
loop_
_entity_poly.entity_id
_entity_poly.type
_entity_poly.pdbx_seq_one_letter_code
_entity_poly.pdbx_strand_id
1 'polypeptide(L)'
;MMLKNEAIAKKWFEAFNSHKLEELLYLYDETATHFSPKLKIRKPGTNGLIKGKSELRIWWKDAFERLPTLYYKMTSLTSNNNRVFMEYVRQVEEEEDMLVAEVLEIEAGKIVFSRVYHG
;
A
#
# COMPACT_ATOMS: atom_id res chain seq x y z
N MET A 1 -14.89 5.03 13.33
CA MET A 1 -15.95 4.20 12.73
C MET A 1 -15.39 3.37 11.58
N MET A 2 -15.92 2.17 11.41
CA MET A 2 -15.44 1.26 10.37
C MET A 2 -15.62 1.80 8.96
N LEU A 3 -16.74 2.50 8.69
CA LEU A 3 -16.98 3.13 7.39
C LEU A 3 -15.89 4.14 7.04
N LYS A 4 -15.38 4.85 8.04
CA LYS A 4 -14.33 5.83 7.84
C LYS A 4 -13.02 5.16 7.39
N ASN A 5 -12.67 4.04 8.02
CA ASN A 5 -11.47 3.30 7.65
C ASN A 5 -11.62 2.64 6.29
N GLU A 6 -12.81 2.12 5.97
CA GLU A 6 -13.08 1.58 4.65
C GLU A 6 -12.94 2.66 3.57
N ALA A 7 -13.40 3.88 3.86
CA ALA A 7 -13.27 4.99 2.92
C ALA A 7 -11.80 5.31 2.65
N ILE A 8 -10.96 5.28 3.69
CA ILE A 8 -9.52 5.48 3.53
C ILE A 8 -8.92 4.41 2.62
N ALA A 9 -9.30 3.15 2.84
CA ALA A 9 -8.80 2.04 2.03
C ALA A 9 -9.25 2.17 0.57
N LYS A 10 -10.48 2.60 0.33
CA LYS A 10 -10.98 2.81 -1.04
C LYS A 10 -10.22 3.92 -1.73
N LYS A 11 -9.94 5.02 -1.04
CA LYS A 11 -9.11 6.10 -1.58
C LYS A 11 -7.70 5.61 -1.87
N TRP A 12 -7.19 4.72 -1.02
CA TRP A 12 -5.88 4.11 -1.21
C TRP A 12 -5.82 3.35 -2.56
N PHE A 13 -6.83 2.51 -2.83
CA PHE A 13 -6.89 1.80 -4.12
C PHE A 13 -7.02 2.77 -5.29
N GLU A 14 -7.86 3.79 -5.16
CA GLU A 14 -8.03 4.77 -6.24
C GLU A 14 -6.73 5.50 -6.55
N ALA A 15 -6.05 6.00 -5.53
CA ALA A 15 -4.80 6.73 -5.71
C ALA A 15 -3.71 5.81 -6.25
N PHE A 16 -3.62 4.60 -5.70
CA PHE A 16 -2.62 3.63 -6.15
C PHE A 16 -2.84 3.24 -7.60
N ASN A 17 -4.05 2.88 -7.96
CA ASN A 17 -4.36 2.42 -9.31
C ASN A 17 -4.27 3.52 -10.37
N SER A 18 -4.48 4.77 -9.97
CA SER A 18 -4.31 5.92 -10.85
C SER A 18 -2.86 6.42 -10.87
N HIS A 19 -1.98 5.79 -10.11
CA HIS A 19 -0.57 6.19 -9.95
C HIS A 19 -0.43 7.64 -9.50
N LYS A 20 -1.34 8.10 -8.64
CA LYS A 20 -1.30 9.46 -8.11
C LYS A 20 -0.53 9.48 -6.79
N LEU A 21 0.77 9.61 -6.92
CA LEU A 21 1.70 9.47 -5.80
C LEU A 21 1.36 10.37 -4.60
N GLU A 22 1.12 11.65 -4.84
CA GLU A 22 0.88 12.58 -3.73
C GLU A 22 -0.48 12.33 -3.07
N GLU A 23 -1.48 11.90 -3.82
CA GLU A 23 -2.77 11.53 -3.22
C GLU A 23 -2.63 10.28 -2.36
N LEU A 24 -1.83 9.32 -2.80
CA LEU A 24 -1.54 8.14 -2.01
C LEU A 24 -0.83 8.52 -0.71
N LEU A 25 0.22 9.33 -0.80
CA LEU A 25 1.00 9.76 0.36
C LEU A 25 0.17 10.59 1.35
N TYR A 26 -0.80 11.35 0.84
CA TYR A 26 -1.67 12.14 1.71
C TYR A 26 -2.42 11.29 2.73
N LEU A 27 -2.68 10.02 2.39
CA LEU A 27 -3.39 9.10 3.29
C LEU A 27 -2.51 8.61 4.43
N TYR A 28 -1.21 8.81 4.34
CA TYR A 28 -0.23 8.32 5.32
C TYR A 28 0.18 9.41 6.29
N ASP A 29 0.46 9.00 7.53
CA ASP A 29 1.09 9.86 8.52
C ASP A 29 2.53 10.19 8.10
N GLU A 30 3.06 11.33 8.58
CA GLU A 30 4.42 11.77 8.23
C GLU A 30 5.49 10.74 8.59
N THR A 31 5.27 10.00 9.67
CA THR A 31 6.23 9.02 10.18
C THR A 31 5.81 7.58 9.91
N ALA A 32 4.88 7.38 8.98
CA ALA A 32 4.34 6.05 8.69
C ALA A 32 5.42 5.07 8.26
N THR A 33 5.21 3.80 8.59
CA THR A 33 6.09 2.70 8.21
C THR A 33 5.40 1.82 7.18
N HIS A 34 6.18 1.27 6.25
CA HIS A 34 5.68 0.34 5.25
C HIS A 34 6.60 -0.88 5.21
N PHE A 35 6.00 -2.07 5.20
CA PHE A 35 6.70 -3.33 5.03
C PHE A 35 6.24 -4.00 3.74
N SER A 36 7.21 -4.51 2.95
CA SER A 36 6.91 -5.28 1.76
C SER A 36 8.00 -6.33 1.50
N PRO A 37 7.60 -7.56 1.13
CA PRO A 37 8.57 -8.56 0.70
C PRO A 37 9.40 -8.09 -0.49
N LYS A 38 8.84 -7.26 -1.36
CA LYS A 38 9.58 -6.71 -2.51
C LYS A 38 10.68 -5.74 -2.07
N LEU A 39 10.44 -4.98 -1.01
CA LEU A 39 11.47 -4.14 -0.41
C LEU A 39 12.63 -4.99 0.09
N LYS A 40 12.32 -6.12 0.70
CA LYS A 40 13.34 -7.02 1.23
C LYS A 40 14.24 -7.56 0.12
N ILE A 41 13.65 -7.81 -1.06
CA ILE A 41 14.38 -8.30 -2.22
C ILE A 41 15.18 -7.18 -2.89
N ARG A 42 14.56 -6.04 -3.13
CA ARG A 42 15.18 -4.95 -3.88
C ARG A 42 16.16 -4.13 -3.04
N LYS A 43 15.91 -4.02 -1.75
CA LYS A 43 16.74 -3.24 -0.81
C LYS A 43 16.96 -4.06 0.46
N PRO A 44 17.81 -5.11 0.38
CA PRO A 44 17.98 -6.04 1.50
C PRO A 44 18.35 -5.38 2.84
N GLY A 45 19.11 -4.29 2.79
CA GLY A 45 19.52 -3.58 4.00
C GLY A 45 18.38 -3.01 4.82
N THR A 46 17.16 -2.90 4.23
CA THR A 46 16.00 -2.38 4.93
C THR A 46 15.26 -3.44 5.76
N ASN A 47 15.54 -4.72 5.54
CA ASN A 47 14.74 -5.83 6.10
C ASN A 47 13.26 -5.74 5.71
N GLY A 48 12.98 -5.10 4.58
CA GLY A 48 11.60 -4.94 4.10
C GLY A 48 10.87 -3.74 4.68
N LEU A 49 11.52 -2.93 5.50
CA LEU A 49 10.89 -1.80 6.18
C LEU A 49 11.44 -0.46 5.70
N ILE A 50 10.55 0.48 5.42
CA ILE A 50 10.91 1.88 5.21
C ILE A 50 10.03 2.74 6.09
N LYS A 51 10.50 3.93 6.46
CA LYS A 51 9.78 4.80 7.39
C LYS A 51 9.84 6.24 6.93
N GLY A 52 8.70 6.93 7.05
CA GLY A 52 8.58 8.33 6.75
C GLY A 52 8.20 8.59 5.30
N LYS A 53 7.50 9.70 5.07
CA LYS A 53 6.98 10.01 3.73
C LYS A 53 8.08 10.16 2.67
N SER A 54 9.26 10.62 3.06
CA SER A 54 10.35 10.74 2.09
C SER A 54 10.74 9.39 1.51
N GLU A 55 10.88 8.38 2.36
CA GLU A 55 11.22 7.03 1.91
C GLU A 55 10.07 6.37 1.17
N LEU A 56 8.84 6.57 1.65
CA LEU A 56 7.65 6.05 0.98
C LEU A 56 7.55 6.64 -0.43
N ARG A 57 7.80 7.95 -0.58
CA ARG A 57 7.74 8.62 -1.87
C ARG A 57 8.73 8.02 -2.86
N ILE A 58 9.97 7.82 -2.43
CA ILE A 58 10.99 7.23 -3.29
C ILE A 58 10.58 5.83 -3.74
N TRP A 59 10.07 5.03 -2.83
CA TRP A 59 9.69 3.65 -3.12
C TRP A 59 8.54 3.56 -4.13
N TRP A 60 7.45 4.28 -3.90
CA TRP A 60 6.29 4.21 -4.78
C TRP A 60 6.49 4.98 -6.08
N LYS A 61 7.24 6.09 -6.06
CA LYS A 61 7.58 6.78 -7.29
C LYS A 61 8.32 5.84 -8.23
N ASP A 62 9.31 5.13 -7.70
CA ASP A 62 10.06 4.14 -8.47
C ASP A 62 9.14 3.03 -9.02
N ALA A 63 8.26 2.50 -8.19
CA ALA A 63 7.35 1.44 -8.61
C ALA A 63 6.43 1.91 -9.75
N PHE A 64 5.85 3.10 -9.63
CA PHE A 64 4.96 3.63 -10.66
C PHE A 64 5.70 3.90 -11.97
N GLU A 65 6.96 4.33 -11.89
CA GLU A 65 7.77 4.59 -13.09
C GLU A 65 8.20 3.29 -13.76
N ARG A 66 8.59 2.28 -12.98
CA ARG A 66 9.03 0.99 -13.53
C ARG A 66 7.88 0.13 -14.02
N LEU A 67 6.72 0.26 -13.40
CA LEU A 67 5.58 -0.62 -13.64
C LEU A 67 4.35 0.21 -14.04
N PRO A 68 4.37 0.81 -15.25
CA PRO A 68 3.28 1.70 -15.66
C PRO A 68 1.91 1.01 -15.75
N THR A 69 1.87 -0.32 -15.86
CA THR A 69 0.61 -1.07 -15.92
C THR A 69 0.19 -1.66 -14.58
N LEU A 70 0.93 -1.37 -13.51
CA LEU A 70 0.63 -1.90 -12.17
C LEU A 70 -0.79 -1.51 -11.75
N TYR A 71 -1.57 -2.53 -11.37
CA TYR A 71 -2.95 -2.36 -10.95
C TYR A 71 -3.29 -3.36 -9.85
N TYR A 72 -4.00 -2.92 -8.83
CA TYR A 72 -4.46 -3.76 -7.74
C TYR A 72 -5.98 -3.94 -7.85
N LYS A 73 -6.40 -5.16 -8.19
CA LYS A 73 -7.82 -5.49 -8.28
C LYS A 73 -8.29 -5.98 -6.91
N MET A 74 -9.04 -5.14 -6.22
CA MET A 74 -9.55 -5.47 -4.89
C MET A 74 -10.51 -6.65 -4.95
N THR A 75 -10.31 -7.64 -4.09
CA THR A 75 -11.21 -8.79 -3.99
C THR A 75 -11.95 -8.84 -2.67
N SER A 76 -11.37 -8.30 -1.59
CA SER A 76 -12.01 -8.32 -0.29
C SER A 76 -11.46 -7.19 0.57
N LEU A 77 -12.31 -6.70 1.49
CA LEU A 77 -11.94 -5.63 2.39
C LEU A 77 -12.73 -5.79 3.68
N THR A 78 -12.01 -5.87 4.79
CA THR A 78 -12.60 -6.01 6.13
C THR A 78 -11.93 -5.01 7.05
N SER A 79 -12.70 -4.33 7.88
CA SER A 79 -12.15 -3.31 8.77
C SER A 79 -12.69 -3.41 10.19
N ASN A 80 -11.92 -2.88 11.12
CA ASN A 80 -12.35 -2.64 12.48
C ASN A 80 -11.96 -1.20 12.87
N ASN A 81 -11.90 -0.88 14.15
CA ASN A 81 -11.69 0.50 14.61
C ASN A 81 -10.34 1.09 14.21
N ASN A 82 -9.32 0.27 14.02
CA ASN A 82 -7.96 0.77 13.77
C ASN A 82 -7.21 0.04 12.67
N ARG A 83 -7.86 -0.89 11.96
CA ARG A 83 -7.21 -1.65 10.89
C ARG A 83 -8.14 -1.89 9.72
N VAL A 84 -7.54 -1.98 8.53
CA VAL A 84 -8.21 -2.50 7.35
C VAL A 84 -7.40 -3.66 6.82
N PHE A 85 -8.05 -4.80 6.61
CA PHE A 85 -7.43 -5.95 5.96
C PHE A 85 -7.96 -6.02 4.54
N MET A 86 -7.06 -5.96 3.56
CA MET A 86 -7.44 -5.94 2.15
C MET A 86 -6.81 -7.14 1.45
N GLU A 87 -7.58 -7.71 0.53
CA GLU A 87 -7.02 -8.70 -0.40
C GLU A 87 -7.22 -8.19 -1.80
N TYR A 88 -6.20 -8.37 -2.63
CA TYR A 88 -6.27 -7.94 -4.00
C TYR A 88 -5.39 -8.80 -4.91
N VAL A 89 -5.63 -8.72 -6.19
CA VAL A 89 -4.79 -9.36 -7.19
C VAL A 89 -3.89 -8.26 -7.78
N ARG A 90 -2.58 -8.45 -7.64
CA ARG A 90 -1.61 -7.57 -8.26
C ARG A 90 -1.45 -7.96 -9.72
N GLN A 91 -1.70 -7.02 -10.59
CA GLN A 91 -1.63 -7.23 -12.04
C GLN A 91 -0.59 -6.30 -12.64
N VAL A 92 0.33 -6.87 -13.40
CA VAL A 92 1.34 -6.13 -14.17
C VAL A 92 1.42 -6.81 -15.52
N GLU A 93 1.38 -6.03 -16.60
CA GLU A 93 1.49 -6.58 -17.96
C GLU A 93 2.74 -7.44 -18.08
N GLU A 94 2.60 -8.60 -18.68
CA GLU A 94 3.68 -9.59 -18.89
C GLU A 94 4.16 -10.29 -17.60
N GLU A 95 3.46 -10.11 -16.48
CA GLU A 95 3.72 -10.87 -15.26
C GLU A 95 2.48 -11.69 -14.90
N GLU A 96 2.69 -12.81 -14.22
CA GLU A 96 1.57 -13.56 -13.66
C GLU A 96 0.89 -12.77 -12.58
N ASP A 97 -0.45 -12.90 -12.50
CA ASP A 97 -1.21 -12.31 -11.42
C ASP A 97 -0.75 -12.86 -10.08
N MET A 98 -0.69 -11.99 -9.07
CA MET A 98 -0.23 -12.39 -7.74
C MET A 98 -1.31 -12.05 -6.70
N LEU A 99 -1.63 -13.03 -5.87
CA LEU A 99 -2.53 -12.79 -4.73
C LEU A 99 -1.75 -12.07 -3.64
N VAL A 100 -2.33 -11.00 -3.11
CA VAL A 100 -1.70 -10.17 -2.08
C VAL A 100 -2.69 -9.87 -0.99
N ALA A 101 -2.22 -9.86 0.25
CA ALA A 101 -2.96 -9.33 1.38
C ALA A 101 -2.17 -8.15 1.94
N GLU A 102 -2.88 -7.12 2.35
CA GLU A 102 -2.24 -5.93 2.93
C GLU A 102 -3.06 -5.43 4.11
N VAL A 103 -2.37 -5.07 5.19
CA VAL A 103 -2.99 -4.52 6.38
C VAL A 103 -2.62 -3.05 6.48
N LEU A 104 -3.62 -2.20 6.66
CA LEU A 104 -3.42 -0.79 6.96
C LEU A 104 -3.76 -0.57 8.43
N GLU A 105 -2.82 -0.05 9.22
CA GLU A 105 -3.10 0.38 10.58
C GLU A 105 -3.34 1.88 10.55
N ILE A 106 -4.44 2.31 11.14
CA ILE A 106 -4.92 3.69 11.03
C ILE A 106 -5.07 4.30 12.41
N GLU A 107 -4.52 5.49 12.59
CA GLU A 107 -4.66 6.29 13.82
C GLU A 107 -4.97 7.71 13.42
N ALA A 108 -5.94 8.32 14.11
CA ALA A 108 -6.35 9.71 13.87
C ALA A 108 -6.60 10.00 12.37
N GLY A 109 -7.18 9.05 11.66
CA GLY A 109 -7.56 9.22 10.26
C GLY A 109 -6.42 9.12 9.27
N LYS A 110 -5.24 8.69 9.68
CA LYS A 110 -4.08 8.52 8.81
C LYS A 110 -3.52 7.11 8.93
N ILE A 111 -2.96 6.60 7.85
CA ILE A 111 -2.30 5.30 7.86
C ILE A 111 -0.94 5.47 8.55
N VAL A 112 -0.71 4.71 9.62
CA VAL A 112 0.56 4.77 10.35
C VAL A 112 1.45 3.57 10.02
N PHE A 113 0.89 2.50 9.49
CA PHE A 113 1.65 1.33 9.08
C PHE A 113 0.89 0.62 7.96
N SER A 114 1.60 0.24 6.91
CA SER A 114 1.04 -0.66 5.91
C SER A 114 1.98 -1.85 5.74
N ARG A 115 1.40 -3.05 5.69
CA ARG A 115 2.16 -4.30 5.71
C ARG A 115 1.64 -5.24 4.65
N VAL A 116 2.52 -5.68 3.76
CA VAL A 116 2.16 -6.52 2.61
C VAL A 116 2.55 -7.97 2.88
N TYR A 117 1.65 -8.88 2.54
CA TYR A 117 1.91 -10.32 2.55
C TYR A 117 1.60 -10.87 1.16
N HIS A 118 2.51 -11.69 0.63
CA HIS A 118 2.30 -12.32 -0.67
C HIS A 118 1.72 -13.72 -0.50
N GLY A 119 0.80 -14.07 -1.38
CA GLY A 119 0.23 -15.40 -1.45
C GLY A 119 1.07 -16.36 -2.26
#